data_0439567b5ba69cb954f19021757551f6
#
_entry.id   0439567b5ba69cb954f19021757551f6
#
_cell.length_a   1.000
_cell.length_b   1.000
_cell.length_c   1.000
_cell.angle_alpha   90.00
_cell.angle_beta   90.00
_cell.angle_gamma   90.00
#
_symmetry.space_group_name_H-M   'P 1'
#
loop_
_entity.id
_entity.type
_entity.pdbx_description
1 polymer ?
#
loop_
_entity_poly.entity_id
_entity_poly.type
_entity_poly.pdbx_seq_one_letter_code
_entity_poly.pdbx_strand_id
1 'polypeptide(L)'
;LRADDVRDDIFWRRRAKRSAKRQASNLNQQIALAIKNQGSLYYKSTASSGYDFISEAQVLMNERQLIKDNGRCFLLNDRDNQTFGEDLAARQTLQGRPETTWKTGQIGQNIAEFDIYTGSFLPNLAGGADPATTVTGAQSFAPTSGSVNATTGVVTPVDYRTATIPVAASASYNVGDKVTISNSGTTIKAVGLDDKTITGSAMTFSIISKPTTTSLEIFPKPIALDDTSLTTLEKAYANVNTVILNAATVDRLNTDASNQSNLFWEKGAVEVLGGDIPAGLFSDWGGMKVVSESMSNGLRMYLMYDGDITKATFRWRLFTWFGITIKQPQNCGVALL
;
A
#
# COMPACT_ATOMS: atom_id res chain seq x y z
N LEU A 1 28.64 22.27 -10.35
CA LEU A 1 28.30 23.46 -11.11
C LEU A 1 29.51 24.38 -11.18
N ARG A 2 29.80 24.93 -12.33
CA ARG A 2 30.86 25.95 -12.51
C ARG A 2 30.31 27.34 -12.18
N ALA A 3 31.19 28.29 -11.94
CA ALA A 3 30.79 29.66 -11.59
C ALA A 3 29.90 30.31 -12.67
N ASP A 4 30.13 29.98 -13.94
CA ASP A 4 29.32 30.48 -15.07
C ASP A 4 27.89 29.95 -15.05
N ASP A 5 27.66 28.69 -14.62
CA ASP A 5 26.34 28.09 -14.49
C ASP A 5 25.52 28.76 -13.40
N VAL A 6 26.16 29.30 -12.36
CA VAL A 6 25.51 29.96 -11.20
C VAL A 6 25.04 31.37 -11.59
N ARG A 7 25.62 31.97 -12.63
CA ARG A 7 25.29 33.31 -13.10
C ARG A 7 23.93 33.37 -13.81
N ASP A 8 23.45 32.25 -14.35
CA ASP A 8 22.15 32.18 -15.04
C ASP A 8 21.04 31.81 -14.07
N ASP A 9 20.23 32.79 -13.63
CA ASP A 9 19.07 32.61 -12.74
C ASP A 9 18.01 31.67 -13.33
N ILE A 10 17.82 31.70 -14.66
CA ILE A 10 16.84 30.83 -15.35
C ILE A 10 17.29 29.37 -15.26
N PHE A 11 18.57 29.09 -15.40
CA PHE A 11 19.14 27.75 -15.28
C PHE A 11 18.91 27.18 -13.87
N TRP A 12 19.17 27.96 -12.83
CA TRP A 12 18.96 27.60 -11.44
C TRP A 12 17.52 27.29 -11.13
N ARG A 13 16.60 28.15 -11.50
CA ARG A 13 15.17 27.98 -11.27
C ARG A 13 14.64 26.72 -11.96
N ARG A 14 15.04 26.46 -13.18
CA ARG A 14 14.66 25.23 -13.92
C ARG A 14 15.21 23.99 -13.24
N ARG A 15 16.44 24.02 -12.76
CA ARG A 15 17.08 22.87 -12.11
C ARG A 15 16.46 22.61 -10.74
N ALA A 16 16.22 23.62 -9.93
CA ALA A 16 15.53 23.51 -8.65
C ALA A 16 14.11 22.95 -8.83
N LYS A 17 13.34 23.48 -9.79
CA LYS A 17 12.00 22.99 -10.11
C LYS A 17 11.98 21.51 -10.54
N ARG A 18 12.96 21.10 -11.38
CA ARG A 18 13.10 19.68 -11.77
C ARG A 18 13.45 18.80 -10.59
N SER A 19 14.34 19.23 -9.71
CA SER A 19 14.70 18.48 -8.50
C SER A 19 13.54 18.34 -7.54
N ALA A 20 12.78 19.39 -7.30
CA ALA A 20 11.56 19.34 -6.46
C ALA A 20 10.52 18.40 -7.05
N LYS A 21 10.27 18.46 -8.37
CA LYS A 21 9.35 17.54 -9.06
C LYS A 21 9.81 16.07 -8.94
N ARG A 22 11.11 15.81 -9.03
CA ARG A 22 11.65 14.45 -8.86
C ARG A 22 11.47 13.93 -7.43
N GLN A 23 11.63 14.79 -6.42
CA GLN A 23 11.39 14.42 -5.02
C GLN A 23 9.91 14.10 -4.78
N ALA A 24 9.00 14.91 -5.29
CA ALA A 24 7.57 14.64 -5.20
C ALA A 24 7.18 13.32 -5.91
N SER A 25 7.73 13.07 -7.09
CA SER A 25 7.49 11.81 -7.81
C SER A 25 8.03 10.60 -7.03
N ASN A 26 9.21 10.72 -6.42
CA ASN A 26 9.77 9.65 -5.59
C ASN A 26 8.88 9.35 -4.37
N LEU A 27 8.40 10.39 -3.69
CA LEU A 27 7.47 10.24 -2.57
C LEU A 27 6.20 9.48 -2.99
N ASN A 28 5.59 9.90 -4.08
CA ASN A 28 4.38 9.25 -4.61
C ASN A 28 4.63 7.78 -4.98
N GLN A 29 5.77 7.46 -5.60
CA GLN A 29 6.16 6.08 -5.90
C GLN A 29 6.34 5.24 -4.64
N GLN A 30 6.96 5.78 -3.59
CA GLN A 30 7.15 5.06 -2.33
C GLN A 30 5.82 4.81 -1.61
N ILE A 31 4.90 5.77 -1.61
CA ILE A 31 3.55 5.60 -1.07
C ILE A 31 2.81 4.49 -1.84
N ALA A 32 2.81 4.56 -3.17
CA ALA A 32 2.17 3.56 -4.02
C ALA A 32 2.76 2.16 -3.81
N LEU A 33 4.09 2.06 -3.66
CA LEU A 33 4.77 0.80 -3.38
C LEU A 33 4.40 0.23 -2.00
N ALA A 34 4.29 1.08 -0.99
CA ALA A 34 3.87 0.67 0.36
C ALA A 34 2.44 0.11 0.34
N ILE A 35 1.50 0.82 -0.30
CA ILE A 35 0.11 0.35 -0.45
C ILE A 35 0.06 -0.98 -1.20
N LYS A 36 0.77 -1.09 -2.33
CA LYS A 36 0.82 -2.34 -3.13
C LYS A 36 1.32 -3.51 -2.31
N ASN A 37 2.40 -3.34 -1.55
CA ASN A 37 3.03 -4.44 -0.83
C ASN A 37 2.26 -4.84 0.43
N GLN A 38 1.68 -3.90 1.15
CA GLN A 38 1.07 -4.15 2.46
C GLN A 38 -0.46 -4.25 2.41
N GLY A 39 -1.13 -3.61 1.44
CA GLY A 39 -2.59 -3.68 1.33
C GLY A 39 -3.08 -5.12 1.15
N SER A 40 -4.08 -5.52 1.93
CA SER A 40 -4.58 -6.89 1.94
C SER A 40 -5.73 -7.15 0.97
N LEU A 41 -6.39 -6.10 0.51
CA LEU A 41 -7.49 -6.23 -0.45
C LEU A 41 -6.94 -6.45 -1.85
N TYR A 42 -7.57 -7.35 -2.57
CA TYR A 42 -7.24 -7.61 -3.98
C TYR A 42 -8.48 -8.04 -4.73
N TYR A 43 -8.65 -7.50 -5.91
CA TYR A 43 -9.54 -8.08 -6.90
C TYR A 43 -8.96 -7.90 -8.30
N LYS A 44 -9.39 -8.77 -9.21
CA LYS A 44 -9.15 -8.66 -10.63
C LYS A 44 -10.50 -8.62 -11.32
N SER A 45 -10.78 -7.54 -12.01
CA SER A 45 -11.99 -7.45 -12.80
C SER A 45 -11.77 -8.05 -14.18
N THR A 46 -12.77 -8.76 -14.67
CA THR A 46 -12.86 -9.20 -16.06
C THR A 46 -13.72 -8.26 -16.89
N ALA A 47 -14.37 -7.30 -16.24
CA ALA A 47 -15.21 -6.30 -16.89
C ALA A 47 -14.35 -5.16 -17.43
N SER A 48 -14.55 -4.82 -18.69
CA SER A 48 -13.84 -3.71 -19.34
C SER A 48 -14.42 -2.33 -19.01
N SER A 49 -15.49 -2.25 -18.23
CA SER A 49 -16.18 -0.98 -17.98
C SER A 49 -15.67 -0.29 -16.71
N GLY A 50 -15.40 1.00 -16.82
CA GLY A 50 -14.77 1.78 -15.79
C GLY A 50 -15.53 1.86 -14.46
N TYR A 51 -16.86 2.06 -14.50
CA TYR A 51 -17.66 2.17 -13.27
C TYR A 51 -17.71 0.84 -12.52
N ASP A 52 -17.95 -0.26 -13.22
CA ASP A 52 -18.07 -1.58 -12.59
C ASP A 52 -16.74 -1.99 -11.91
N PHE A 53 -15.62 -1.63 -12.54
CA PHE A 53 -14.29 -1.82 -11.95
C PHE A 53 -14.13 -1.13 -10.59
N ILE A 54 -14.60 0.11 -10.47
CA ILE A 54 -14.50 0.86 -9.20
C ILE A 54 -15.54 0.37 -8.19
N SER A 55 -16.74 0.02 -8.64
CA SER A 55 -17.79 -0.46 -7.75
C SER A 55 -17.45 -1.81 -7.11
N GLU A 56 -16.66 -2.66 -7.75
CA GLU A 56 -16.15 -3.90 -7.13
C GLU A 56 -15.30 -3.61 -5.89
N ALA A 57 -14.46 -2.56 -5.91
CA ALA A 57 -13.72 -2.14 -4.73
C ALA A 57 -14.66 -1.69 -3.60
N GLN A 58 -15.70 -0.94 -3.95
CA GLN A 58 -16.73 -0.52 -2.99
C GLN A 58 -17.41 -1.70 -2.33
N VAL A 59 -17.88 -2.66 -3.13
CA VAL A 59 -18.55 -3.87 -2.63
C VAL A 59 -17.62 -4.64 -1.71
N LEU A 60 -16.36 -4.88 -2.12
CA LEU A 60 -15.37 -5.60 -1.32
C LEU A 60 -15.10 -4.93 0.03
N MET A 61 -14.97 -3.60 0.05
CA MET A 61 -14.76 -2.86 1.30
C MET A 61 -16.00 -2.82 2.19
N ASN A 62 -17.19 -2.72 1.59
CA ASN A 62 -18.45 -2.65 2.33
C ASN A 62 -18.87 -4.02 2.89
N GLU A 63 -18.68 -5.12 2.14
CA GLU A 63 -18.89 -6.47 2.65
C GLU A 63 -18.05 -6.79 3.89
N ARG A 64 -16.82 -6.27 3.94
CA ARG A 64 -15.93 -6.43 5.10
C ARG A 64 -16.22 -5.43 6.22
N GLN A 65 -17.16 -4.51 6.04
CA GLN A 65 -17.53 -3.47 7.02
C GLN A 65 -16.33 -2.59 7.41
N LEU A 66 -15.52 -2.21 6.41
CA LEU A 66 -14.34 -1.39 6.63
C LEU A 66 -14.72 0.08 6.85
N ILE A 67 -13.95 0.75 7.69
CA ILE A 67 -14.14 2.16 8.07
C ILE A 67 -14.16 3.06 6.84
N LYS A 68 -15.03 4.09 6.87
CA LYS A 68 -15.18 5.10 5.79
C LYS A 68 -15.02 6.55 6.29
N ASP A 69 -14.60 6.75 7.53
CA ASP A 69 -14.71 8.05 8.22
C ASP A 69 -14.01 9.20 7.49
N ASN A 70 -12.87 8.94 6.85
CA ASN A 70 -12.08 9.96 6.19
C ASN A 70 -12.27 10.01 4.66
N GLY A 71 -13.20 9.21 4.14
CA GLY A 71 -13.41 9.04 2.71
C GLY A 71 -12.37 8.11 2.06
N ARG A 72 -12.68 7.64 0.86
CA ARG A 72 -11.88 6.66 0.10
C ARG A 72 -11.28 7.28 -1.14
N CYS A 73 -10.08 6.86 -1.49
CA CYS A 73 -9.38 7.24 -2.72
C CYS A 73 -9.18 6.04 -3.62
N PHE A 74 -9.31 6.28 -4.91
CA PHE A 74 -8.97 5.33 -5.97
C PHE A 74 -7.97 5.97 -6.94
N LEU A 75 -6.85 5.33 -7.17
CA LEU A 75 -5.79 5.82 -8.04
C LEU A 75 -5.66 4.89 -9.25
N LEU A 76 -6.12 5.37 -10.39
CA LEU A 76 -6.09 4.67 -11.67
C LEU A 76 -4.75 4.88 -12.39
N ASN A 77 -4.30 3.86 -13.08
CA ASN A 77 -3.25 4.02 -14.08
C ASN A 77 -3.79 4.73 -15.33
N ASP A 78 -2.90 5.25 -16.16
CA ASP A 78 -3.29 6.09 -17.30
C ASP A 78 -4.09 5.32 -18.37
N ARG A 79 -3.87 4.01 -18.53
CA ARG A 79 -4.61 3.19 -19.52
C ARG A 79 -6.00 2.85 -19.04
N ASP A 80 -6.14 2.44 -17.81
CA ASP A 80 -7.44 2.12 -17.23
C ASP A 80 -8.28 3.39 -17.04
N ASN A 81 -7.61 4.54 -16.83
CA ASN A 81 -8.25 5.85 -16.86
C ASN A 81 -8.89 6.17 -18.23
N GLN A 82 -8.23 5.81 -19.33
CA GLN A 82 -8.81 6.00 -20.66
C GLN A 82 -10.13 5.21 -20.79
N THR A 83 -10.12 3.93 -20.40
CA THR A 83 -11.32 3.08 -20.44
C THR A 83 -12.44 3.62 -19.54
N PHE A 84 -12.07 4.11 -18.35
CA PHE A 84 -13.01 4.76 -17.43
C PHE A 84 -13.61 6.04 -18.03
N GLY A 85 -12.81 6.84 -18.72
CA GLY A 85 -13.26 8.05 -19.40
C GLY A 85 -14.22 7.75 -20.57
N GLU A 86 -13.99 6.67 -21.28
CA GLU A 86 -14.88 6.19 -22.35
C GLU A 86 -16.23 5.73 -21.80
N ASP A 87 -16.25 4.96 -20.71
CA ASP A 87 -17.46 4.52 -20.04
C ASP A 87 -18.29 5.69 -19.51
N LEU A 88 -17.67 6.66 -18.84
CA LEU A 88 -18.34 7.88 -18.38
C LEU A 88 -18.91 8.71 -19.55
N ALA A 89 -18.23 8.75 -20.68
CA ALA A 89 -18.71 9.45 -21.88
C ALA A 89 -19.91 8.74 -22.50
N ALA A 90 -19.94 7.41 -22.48
CA ALA A 90 -21.05 6.61 -23.01
C ALA A 90 -22.31 6.71 -22.15
N ARG A 91 -22.17 6.88 -20.85
CA ARG A 91 -23.29 6.99 -19.88
C ARG A 91 -23.93 8.37 -19.86
N GLN A 92 -23.93 9.14 -20.91
CA GLN A 92 -24.59 10.44 -21.12
C GLN A 92 -25.33 10.97 -19.88
N THR A 93 -24.62 11.49 -18.91
CA THR A 93 -25.26 12.24 -17.84
C THR A 93 -25.52 13.66 -18.32
N LEU A 94 -26.73 14.15 -18.13
CA LEU A 94 -27.16 15.55 -18.41
C LEU A 94 -26.32 16.61 -17.64
N GLN A 95 -25.55 16.17 -16.66
CA GLN A 95 -24.57 16.99 -15.96
C GLN A 95 -23.21 16.81 -16.66
N GLY A 96 -22.83 17.80 -17.44
CA GLY A 96 -21.58 17.82 -18.19
C GLY A 96 -20.37 17.39 -17.37
N ARG A 97 -19.34 16.89 -18.05
CA ARG A 97 -18.05 16.53 -17.44
C ARG A 97 -17.59 17.62 -16.50
N PRO A 98 -17.24 17.30 -15.24
CA PRO A 98 -16.73 18.29 -14.32
C PRO A 98 -15.51 18.98 -14.96
N GLU A 99 -15.54 20.30 -15.05
CA GLU A 99 -14.45 21.12 -15.61
C GLU A 99 -13.10 20.87 -14.92
N THR A 100 -13.16 20.40 -13.68
CA THR A 100 -12.03 20.02 -12.84
C THR A 100 -11.22 18.84 -13.36
N THR A 101 -11.82 17.91 -14.11
CA THR A 101 -11.13 16.73 -14.67
C THR A 101 -9.95 17.12 -15.56
N TRP A 102 -10.09 18.18 -16.34
CA TRP A 102 -9.05 18.68 -17.22
C TRP A 102 -7.95 19.48 -16.51
N LYS A 103 -8.26 20.06 -15.35
CA LYS A 103 -7.36 20.97 -14.64
C LYS A 103 -6.55 20.30 -13.55
N THR A 104 -7.09 19.31 -12.85
CA THR A 104 -6.49 18.77 -11.61
C THR A 104 -6.10 17.29 -11.69
N GLY A 105 -6.47 16.58 -12.76
CA GLY A 105 -6.28 15.13 -12.87
C GLY A 105 -7.23 14.32 -11.98
N GLN A 106 -8.17 15.00 -11.30
CA GLN A 106 -9.25 14.36 -10.55
C GLN A 106 -10.42 14.09 -11.52
N ILE A 107 -10.78 12.82 -11.69
CA ILE A 107 -11.79 12.41 -12.66
C ILE A 107 -13.19 12.54 -12.10
N GLY A 108 -13.35 12.32 -10.80
CA GLY A 108 -14.63 12.42 -10.13
C GLY A 108 -14.52 12.43 -8.62
N GLN A 109 -15.55 12.96 -7.98
CA GLN A 109 -15.74 12.91 -6.53
C GLN A 109 -16.94 12.03 -6.22
N ASN A 110 -16.84 11.21 -5.19
CA ASN A 110 -17.93 10.33 -4.73
C ASN A 110 -18.50 9.38 -5.78
N ILE A 111 -17.69 8.93 -6.76
CA ILE A 111 -18.08 7.86 -7.66
C ILE A 111 -17.86 6.53 -6.93
N ALA A 112 -18.93 5.77 -6.71
CA ALA A 112 -18.89 4.55 -5.91
C ALA A 112 -18.17 4.76 -4.54
N GLU A 113 -18.42 5.88 -3.86
CA GLU A 113 -17.79 6.31 -2.59
C GLU A 113 -16.29 6.62 -2.67
N PHE A 114 -15.69 6.69 -3.86
CA PHE A 114 -14.29 7.01 -4.05
C PHE A 114 -14.07 8.38 -4.70
N ASP A 115 -13.02 9.07 -4.24
CA ASP A 115 -12.38 10.16 -4.96
C ASP A 115 -11.37 9.55 -5.94
N ILE A 116 -11.56 9.75 -7.25
CA ILE A 116 -10.78 9.10 -8.28
C ILE A 116 -9.71 10.03 -8.81
N TYR A 117 -8.49 9.56 -8.81
CA TYR A 117 -7.29 10.24 -9.33
C TYR A 117 -6.56 9.37 -10.34
N THR A 118 -5.70 9.99 -11.15
CA THR A 118 -4.79 9.29 -12.06
C THR A 118 -3.34 9.45 -11.63
N GLY A 119 -2.54 8.44 -11.92
CA GLY A 119 -1.11 8.51 -11.66
C GLY A 119 -0.29 7.60 -12.56
N SER A 120 0.69 8.19 -13.27
CA SER A 120 1.65 7.47 -14.11
C SER A 120 2.78 6.78 -13.35
N PHE A 121 2.81 6.93 -12.02
CA PHE A 121 3.86 6.40 -11.14
C PHE A 121 3.50 5.09 -10.45
N LEU A 122 2.41 4.46 -10.84
CA LEU A 122 1.92 3.23 -10.20
C LEU A 122 2.88 2.06 -10.44
N PRO A 123 3.17 1.27 -9.39
CA PRO A 123 4.04 0.11 -9.51
C PRO A 123 3.33 -1.04 -10.22
N ASN A 124 4.08 -1.87 -10.92
CA ASN A 124 3.55 -3.12 -11.44
C ASN A 124 3.39 -4.14 -10.32
N LEU A 125 2.30 -4.89 -10.33
CA LEU A 125 2.18 -6.11 -9.56
C LEU A 125 2.73 -7.24 -10.43
N ALA A 126 3.85 -7.83 -10.00
CA ALA A 126 4.48 -8.90 -10.77
C ALA A 126 3.57 -10.13 -10.79
N GLY A 127 3.31 -10.65 -11.98
CA GLY A 127 2.64 -11.92 -12.15
C GLY A 127 3.61 -13.10 -12.03
N GLY A 128 3.07 -14.29 -11.87
CA GLY A 128 3.84 -15.53 -11.85
C GLY A 128 2.93 -16.72 -11.70
N ALA A 129 3.38 -17.88 -12.18
CA ALA A 129 2.61 -19.12 -12.00
C ALA A 129 2.28 -19.33 -10.51
N ASP A 130 1.11 -19.86 -10.25
CA ASP A 130 0.74 -20.26 -8.90
C ASP A 130 1.64 -21.43 -8.46
N PRO A 131 2.40 -21.27 -7.35
CA PRO A 131 3.28 -22.33 -6.87
C PRO A 131 2.52 -23.50 -6.21
N ALA A 132 1.19 -23.36 -6.01
CA ALA A 132 0.33 -24.39 -5.43
C ALA A 132 0.91 -25.00 -4.15
N THR A 133 1.48 -24.21 -3.27
CA THR A 133 2.09 -24.68 -2.03
C THR A 133 1.03 -24.98 -0.97
N THR A 134 1.35 -25.89 -0.07
CA THR A 134 0.44 -26.28 1.02
C THR A 134 0.96 -25.86 2.38
N VAL A 135 0.05 -25.58 3.29
CA VAL A 135 0.34 -25.27 4.69
C VAL A 135 0.74 -26.55 5.43
N THR A 136 1.80 -26.49 6.21
CA THR A 136 2.31 -27.60 7.01
C THR A 136 1.77 -27.51 8.45
N GLY A 137 0.85 -28.40 8.81
CA GLY A 137 0.17 -28.40 10.10
C GLY A 137 -1.01 -27.41 10.17
N ALA A 138 -2.00 -27.72 10.98
CA ALA A 138 -3.13 -26.83 11.22
C ALA A 138 -2.66 -25.57 11.96
N GLN A 139 -3.23 -24.42 11.59
CA GLN A 139 -2.88 -23.12 12.16
C GLN A 139 -4.06 -22.50 12.86
N SER A 140 -3.87 -22.15 14.13
CA SER A 140 -4.81 -21.38 14.95
C SER A 140 -4.07 -20.14 15.46
N PHE A 141 -4.71 -18.99 15.35
CA PHE A 141 -4.10 -17.72 15.73
C PHE A 141 -5.03 -16.95 16.68
N ALA A 142 -4.44 -16.51 17.80
CA ALA A 142 -5.11 -15.64 18.76
C ALA A 142 -4.66 -14.17 18.58
N PRO A 143 -5.49 -13.19 18.95
CA PRO A 143 -5.09 -11.79 19.01
C PRO A 143 -4.18 -11.57 20.21
N THR A 144 -2.86 -11.81 20.05
CA THR A 144 -1.85 -11.64 21.11
C THR A 144 -1.02 -10.38 20.89
N SER A 145 -0.71 -9.68 21.97
CA SER A 145 -0.02 -8.38 21.94
C SER A 145 1.49 -8.43 22.29
N GLY A 146 2.10 -9.57 22.35
CA GLY A 146 3.53 -9.71 22.60
C GLY A 146 3.91 -11.00 23.32
N SER A 147 5.20 -11.34 23.31
CA SER A 147 5.74 -12.44 24.11
C SER A 147 6.71 -11.92 25.16
N VAL A 148 6.61 -12.45 26.38
CA VAL A 148 7.54 -12.18 27.47
C VAL A 148 8.45 -13.39 27.61
N ASN A 149 9.77 -13.18 27.54
CA ASN A 149 10.70 -14.27 27.85
C ASN A 149 10.63 -14.55 29.35
N ALA A 150 10.18 -15.73 29.73
CA ALA A 150 9.99 -16.12 31.12
C ALA A 150 11.27 -16.13 31.93
N THR A 151 12.45 -16.28 31.31
CA THR A 151 13.74 -16.34 31.98
C THR A 151 14.38 -14.96 32.13
N THR A 152 14.27 -14.10 31.13
CA THR A 152 14.96 -12.79 31.12
C THR A 152 14.01 -11.62 31.39
N GLY A 153 12.71 -11.82 31.41
CA GLY A 153 11.70 -10.77 31.56
C GLY A 153 11.62 -9.80 30.35
N VAL A 154 12.42 -10.04 29.32
CA VAL A 154 12.44 -9.18 28.13
C VAL A 154 11.16 -9.37 27.35
N VAL A 155 10.45 -8.25 27.13
CA VAL A 155 9.27 -8.20 26.26
C VAL A 155 9.74 -8.02 24.82
N THR A 156 9.46 -9.02 23.97
CA THR A 156 9.69 -8.89 22.53
C THR A 156 8.39 -8.37 21.91
N PRO A 157 8.38 -7.15 21.35
CA PRO A 157 7.20 -6.66 20.65
C PRO A 157 6.92 -7.55 19.42
N VAL A 158 5.72 -8.10 19.38
CA VAL A 158 5.26 -8.91 18.25
C VAL A 158 4.25 -8.09 17.45
N ASP A 159 4.41 -8.02 16.14
CA ASP A 159 3.38 -7.45 15.30
C ASP A 159 2.20 -8.43 15.22
N TYR A 160 1.18 -8.20 16.05
CA TYR A 160 -0.02 -9.03 16.10
C TYR A 160 -0.92 -8.89 14.86
N ARG A 161 -0.60 -7.95 13.96
CA ARG A 161 -1.32 -7.77 12.70
C ARG A 161 -0.96 -8.85 11.69
N THR A 162 0.24 -9.43 11.78
CA THR A 162 0.75 -10.45 10.86
C THR A 162 0.74 -11.84 11.50
N ALA A 163 0.78 -12.86 10.67
CA ALA A 163 0.95 -14.23 11.08
C ALA A 163 1.97 -14.94 10.20
N THR A 164 2.83 -15.75 10.79
CA THR A 164 3.74 -16.62 10.06
C THR A 164 3.10 -17.98 9.91
N ILE A 165 2.87 -18.40 8.67
CA ILE A 165 2.36 -19.74 8.34
C ILE A 165 3.50 -20.62 7.80
N PRO A 166 3.67 -21.84 8.31
CA PRO A 166 4.60 -22.81 7.74
C PRO A 166 4.02 -23.39 6.44
N VAL A 167 4.83 -23.44 5.40
CA VAL A 167 4.44 -23.92 4.07
C VAL A 167 5.49 -24.90 3.54
N ALA A 168 5.09 -25.75 2.61
CA ALA A 168 6.01 -26.73 2.00
C ALA A 168 7.16 -26.02 1.24
N ALA A 169 6.89 -24.92 0.55
CA ALA A 169 7.90 -24.11 -0.13
C ALA A 169 7.43 -22.66 -0.28
N SER A 170 8.32 -21.69 0.02
CA SER A 170 8.04 -20.26 -0.12
C SER A 170 8.85 -19.56 -1.22
N ALA A 171 9.77 -20.29 -1.89
CA ALA A 171 10.74 -19.71 -2.81
C ALA A 171 10.11 -18.94 -3.98
N SER A 172 9.02 -19.45 -4.55
CA SER A 172 8.34 -18.88 -5.72
C SER A 172 7.41 -17.73 -5.41
N TYR A 173 7.16 -17.41 -4.13
CA TYR A 173 6.38 -16.25 -3.74
C TYR A 173 7.27 -15.00 -3.63
N ASN A 174 6.66 -13.84 -3.85
CA ASN A 174 7.30 -12.54 -3.68
C ASN A 174 6.60 -11.71 -2.60
N VAL A 175 7.34 -10.80 -1.99
CA VAL A 175 6.75 -9.81 -1.09
C VAL A 175 5.77 -8.92 -1.87
N GLY A 176 4.56 -8.76 -1.32
CA GLY A 176 3.47 -8.05 -1.97
C GLY A 176 2.55 -8.94 -2.82
N ASP A 177 2.85 -10.23 -3.01
CA ASP A 177 1.91 -11.16 -3.65
C ASP A 177 0.60 -11.24 -2.86
N LYS A 178 -0.48 -11.39 -3.59
CA LYS A 178 -1.83 -11.56 -3.03
C LYS A 178 -2.21 -13.02 -3.14
N VAL A 179 -2.65 -13.57 -2.02
CA VAL A 179 -2.97 -15.00 -1.91
C VAL A 179 -4.32 -15.22 -1.25
N THR A 180 -4.95 -16.33 -1.59
CA THR A 180 -6.06 -16.91 -0.82
C THR A 180 -5.63 -18.25 -0.26
N ILE A 181 -6.32 -18.71 0.77
CA ILE A 181 -6.07 -20.00 1.39
C ILE A 181 -7.32 -20.85 1.28
N SER A 182 -7.17 -22.09 0.85
CA SER A 182 -8.29 -23.01 0.64
C SER A 182 -8.09 -24.30 1.42
N ASN A 183 -9.07 -24.62 2.26
CA ASN A 183 -9.14 -25.89 3.01
C ASN A 183 -9.83 -26.94 2.15
N SER A 184 -9.09 -27.97 1.68
CA SER A 184 -9.67 -29.07 0.89
C SER A 184 -10.52 -28.57 -0.29
N GLY A 185 -10.07 -27.55 -1.01
CA GLY A 185 -10.76 -26.96 -2.16
C GLY A 185 -11.84 -25.92 -1.81
N THR A 186 -12.10 -25.65 -0.53
CA THR A 186 -13.02 -24.59 -0.10
C THR A 186 -12.21 -23.38 0.36
N THR A 187 -12.33 -22.28 -0.36
CA THR A 187 -11.62 -21.04 -0.02
C THR A 187 -12.15 -20.43 1.27
N ILE A 188 -11.25 -20.02 2.15
CA ILE A 188 -11.57 -19.34 3.40
C ILE A 188 -12.22 -18.00 3.08
N LYS A 189 -13.39 -17.75 3.70
CA LYS A 189 -14.16 -16.52 3.49
C LYS A 189 -13.84 -15.47 4.52
N ALA A 190 -13.96 -14.21 4.10
CA ALA A 190 -13.87 -13.09 5.00
C ALA A 190 -15.11 -13.02 5.93
N VAL A 191 -14.92 -12.41 7.07
CA VAL A 191 -15.96 -12.15 8.07
C VAL A 191 -16.07 -10.65 8.28
N GLY A 192 -17.28 -10.12 8.34
CA GLY A 192 -17.54 -8.72 8.64
C GLY A 192 -16.95 -8.33 10.00
N LEU A 193 -16.33 -7.16 10.07
CA LEU A 193 -15.62 -6.76 11.30
C LEU A 193 -16.56 -6.41 12.45
N ASP A 194 -17.74 -5.88 12.15
CA ASP A 194 -18.68 -5.43 13.18
C ASP A 194 -19.64 -6.56 13.63
N ASP A 195 -20.35 -7.14 12.70
CA ASP A 195 -21.43 -8.11 12.98
C ASP A 195 -20.99 -9.57 12.96
N LYS A 196 -19.73 -9.83 12.57
CA LYS A 196 -19.16 -11.18 12.45
C LYS A 196 -19.93 -12.12 11.52
N THR A 197 -20.66 -11.56 10.55
CA THR A 197 -21.29 -12.36 9.51
C THR A 197 -20.28 -12.83 8.48
N ILE A 198 -20.46 -14.06 7.98
CA ILE A 198 -19.60 -14.60 6.90
C ILE A 198 -19.99 -13.92 5.60
N THR A 199 -19.03 -13.26 4.94
CA THR A 199 -19.26 -12.59 3.67
C THR A 199 -19.28 -13.58 2.50
N GLY A 200 -19.75 -13.13 1.33
CA GLY A 200 -19.67 -13.91 0.09
C GLY A 200 -18.25 -13.99 -0.46
N SER A 201 -17.38 -13.03 -0.14
CA SER A 201 -16.04 -12.89 -0.70
C SER A 201 -14.99 -13.76 0.01
N ALA A 202 -14.00 -14.21 -0.78
CA ALA A 202 -12.83 -14.89 -0.25
C ALA A 202 -11.97 -13.93 0.59
N MET A 203 -11.38 -14.44 1.68
CA MET A 203 -10.37 -13.67 2.40
C MET A 203 -9.09 -13.61 1.60
N THR A 204 -8.59 -12.41 1.37
CA THR A 204 -7.34 -12.17 0.67
C THR A 204 -6.24 -11.76 1.65
N PHE A 205 -5.06 -12.30 1.45
CA PHE A 205 -3.89 -12.01 2.27
C PHE A 205 -2.78 -11.41 1.39
N SER A 206 -1.97 -10.57 2.00
CA SER A 206 -0.75 -10.05 1.39
C SER A 206 0.47 -10.71 2.02
N ILE A 207 1.44 -11.14 1.22
CA ILE A 207 2.70 -11.66 1.73
C ILE A 207 3.60 -10.47 2.09
N ILE A 208 3.92 -10.35 3.38
CA ILE A 208 4.73 -9.26 3.92
C ILE A 208 6.21 -9.61 3.91
N SER A 209 6.53 -10.83 4.30
CA SER A 209 7.91 -11.32 4.31
C SER A 209 7.99 -12.83 4.13
N LYS A 210 9.19 -13.32 3.89
CA LYS A 210 9.52 -14.74 3.84
C LYS A 210 10.63 -15.03 4.85
N PRO A 211 10.29 -15.31 6.11
CA PRO A 211 11.29 -15.48 7.16
C PRO A 211 12.23 -16.66 6.89
N THR A 212 11.72 -17.73 6.29
CA THR A 212 12.49 -18.91 5.90
C THR A 212 12.05 -19.42 4.53
N THR A 213 12.73 -20.42 3.98
CA THR A 213 12.36 -21.09 2.73
C THR A 213 11.07 -21.92 2.83
N THR A 214 10.57 -22.13 4.04
CA THR A 214 9.37 -22.91 4.37
C THR A 214 8.36 -22.14 5.21
N SER A 215 8.40 -20.82 5.20
CA SER A 215 7.42 -20.00 5.90
C SER A 215 7.08 -18.73 5.11
N LEU A 216 5.84 -18.29 5.26
CA LEU A 216 5.31 -17.04 4.72
C LEU A 216 4.75 -16.23 5.88
N GLU A 217 5.09 -14.95 5.93
CA GLU A 217 4.43 -14.00 6.80
C GLU A 217 3.34 -13.29 6.03
N ILE A 218 2.10 -13.44 6.49
CA ILE A 218 0.91 -12.92 5.83
C ILE A 218 0.22 -11.84 6.67
N PHE A 219 -0.44 -10.93 5.99
CA PHE A 219 -1.35 -9.95 6.57
C PHE A 219 -2.71 -10.02 5.84
N PRO A 220 -3.83 -9.89 6.56
CA PRO A 220 -3.96 -9.80 8.01
C PRO A 220 -3.78 -11.15 8.69
N LYS A 221 -3.56 -11.14 10.01
CA LYS A 221 -3.50 -12.35 10.83
C LYS A 221 -4.87 -13.04 10.79
N PRO A 222 -4.95 -14.30 10.33
CA PRO A 222 -6.23 -15.00 10.22
C PRO A 222 -6.72 -15.48 11.59
N ILE A 223 -7.68 -14.78 12.17
CA ILE A 223 -8.35 -15.14 13.42
C ILE A 223 -9.70 -15.75 13.05
N ALA A 224 -9.88 -17.03 13.35
CA ALA A 224 -11.03 -17.78 12.89
C ALA A 224 -12.22 -17.70 13.85
N LEU A 225 -13.42 -17.57 13.28
CA LEU A 225 -14.65 -17.51 14.04
C LEU A 225 -15.02 -18.88 14.66
N ASP A 226 -14.71 -19.96 13.96
CA ASP A 226 -14.99 -21.33 14.39
C ASP A 226 -13.91 -21.94 15.32
N ASP A 227 -12.83 -21.22 15.59
CA ASP A 227 -11.74 -21.72 16.43
C ASP A 227 -12.23 -21.96 17.87
N THR A 228 -12.16 -23.22 18.30
CA THR A 228 -12.59 -23.62 19.65
C THR A 228 -11.56 -23.30 20.74
N SER A 229 -10.34 -22.98 20.37
CA SER A 229 -9.29 -22.59 21.31
C SER A 229 -9.42 -21.14 21.77
N LEU A 230 -10.17 -20.32 21.02
CA LEU A 230 -10.36 -18.90 21.31
C LEU A 230 -11.54 -18.66 22.26
N THR A 231 -11.32 -17.69 23.16
CA THR A 231 -12.38 -17.17 24.03
C THR A 231 -13.37 -16.30 23.23
N THR A 232 -14.55 -16.05 23.79
CA THR A 232 -15.56 -15.17 23.18
C THR A 232 -15.02 -13.75 22.93
N LEU A 233 -14.15 -13.24 23.80
CA LEU A 233 -13.51 -11.92 23.63
C LEU A 233 -12.50 -11.92 22.48
N GLU A 234 -11.74 -12.98 22.31
CA GLU A 234 -10.79 -13.11 21.20
C GLU A 234 -11.50 -13.28 19.86
N LYS A 235 -12.66 -13.97 19.84
CA LYS A 235 -13.51 -14.08 18.64
C LYS A 235 -14.11 -12.75 18.18
N ALA A 236 -14.13 -11.72 19.03
CA ALA A 236 -14.49 -10.37 18.62
C ALA A 236 -13.51 -9.79 17.59
N TYR A 237 -12.30 -10.34 17.47
CA TYR A 237 -11.31 -9.97 16.45
C TYR A 237 -11.32 -10.88 15.22
N ALA A 238 -12.24 -11.85 15.14
CA ALA A 238 -12.32 -12.76 14.01
C ALA A 238 -12.52 -12.03 12.69
N ASN A 239 -11.75 -12.43 11.68
CA ASN A 239 -11.75 -11.88 10.33
C ASN A 239 -11.88 -12.97 9.25
N VAL A 240 -11.80 -14.24 9.63
CA VAL A 240 -12.01 -15.39 8.75
C VAL A 240 -13.04 -16.35 9.34
N ASN A 241 -13.72 -17.07 8.48
CA ASN A 241 -14.81 -17.97 8.89
C ASN A 241 -14.29 -19.26 9.54
N THR A 242 -13.15 -19.78 9.15
CA THR A 242 -12.63 -21.09 9.60
C THR A 242 -11.12 -21.08 9.77
N VAL A 243 -10.61 -21.95 10.64
CA VAL A 243 -9.18 -22.17 10.86
C VAL A 243 -8.49 -22.70 9.60
N ILE A 244 -7.20 -22.44 9.46
CA ILE A 244 -6.39 -22.99 8.40
C ILE A 244 -6.01 -24.43 8.76
N LEU A 245 -6.46 -25.39 7.95
CA LEU A 245 -6.19 -26.80 8.18
C LEU A 245 -4.80 -27.21 7.66
N ASN A 246 -4.33 -28.36 8.13
CA ASN A 246 -3.15 -28.99 7.53
C ASN A 246 -3.42 -29.33 6.05
N ALA A 247 -2.41 -29.16 5.21
CA ALA A 247 -2.49 -29.32 3.76
C ALA A 247 -3.45 -28.33 3.05
N ALA A 248 -3.86 -27.23 3.71
CA ALA A 248 -4.55 -26.15 3.03
C ALA A 248 -3.67 -25.59 1.90
N THR A 249 -4.25 -25.33 0.73
CA THR A 249 -3.52 -24.73 -0.40
C THR A 249 -3.40 -23.22 -0.23
N VAL A 250 -2.25 -22.68 -0.62
CA VAL A 250 -2.00 -21.25 -0.69
C VAL A 250 -1.95 -20.85 -2.16
N ASP A 251 -3.04 -20.26 -2.65
CA ASP A 251 -3.24 -19.96 -4.07
C ASP A 251 -2.85 -18.50 -4.35
N ARG A 252 -1.91 -18.27 -5.29
CA ARG A 252 -1.54 -16.94 -5.73
C ARG A 252 -2.62 -16.35 -6.64
N LEU A 253 -3.08 -15.15 -6.34
CA LEU A 253 -4.10 -14.44 -7.12
C LEU A 253 -3.53 -13.66 -8.31
N ASN A 254 -2.31 -13.13 -8.19
CA ASN A 254 -1.62 -12.40 -9.25
C ASN A 254 -0.83 -13.34 -10.18
N THR A 255 -1.56 -14.21 -10.89
CA THR A 255 -0.97 -15.25 -11.77
C THR A 255 -0.65 -14.77 -13.17
N ASP A 256 -1.25 -13.65 -13.60
CA ASP A 256 -1.08 -13.14 -14.96
C ASP A 256 0.23 -12.38 -15.15
N ALA A 257 0.46 -11.95 -16.40
CA ALA A 257 1.57 -11.07 -16.74
C ALA A 257 1.56 -9.80 -15.88
N SER A 258 2.76 -9.27 -15.61
CA SER A 258 2.93 -8.06 -14.82
C SER A 258 2.13 -6.90 -15.41
N ASN A 259 1.11 -6.44 -14.71
CA ASN A 259 0.27 -5.31 -15.08
C ASN A 259 0.48 -4.14 -14.13
N GLN A 260 0.27 -2.92 -14.61
CA GLN A 260 0.20 -1.76 -13.74
C GLN A 260 -0.97 -1.94 -12.78
N SER A 261 -0.70 -1.80 -11.48
CA SER A 261 -1.72 -1.91 -10.46
C SER A 261 -2.50 -0.61 -10.34
N ASN A 262 -3.80 -0.70 -10.14
CA ASN A 262 -4.59 0.37 -9.60
C ASN A 262 -4.65 0.22 -8.09
N LEU A 263 -4.67 1.32 -7.36
CA LEU A 263 -4.63 1.31 -5.91
C LEU A 263 -5.88 1.95 -5.34
N PHE A 264 -6.40 1.39 -4.26
CA PHE A 264 -7.51 1.98 -3.53
C PHE A 264 -7.28 1.87 -2.02
N TRP A 265 -7.69 2.90 -1.30
CA TRP A 265 -7.49 2.96 0.15
C TRP A 265 -8.43 3.96 0.81
N GLU A 266 -8.61 3.81 2.10
CA GLU A 266 -9.20 4.83 2.96
C GLU A 266 -8.13 5.87 3.33
N LYS A 267 -8.48 7.16 3.29
CA LYS A 267 -7.50 8.26 3.45
C LYS A 267 -6.73 8.22 4.76
N GLY A 268 -7.35 7.76 5.86
CA GLY A 268 -6.70 7.62 7.16
C GLY A 268 -5.79 6.39 7.29
N ALA A 269 -5.83 5.45 6.34
CA ALA A 269 -5.06 4.21 6.41
C ALA A 269 -3.57 4.39 6.14
N VAL A 270 -3.19 5.46 5.44
CA VAL A 270 -1.81 5.75 5.04
C VAL A 270 -1.31 7.00 5.75
N GLU A 271 -0.18 6.91 6.39
CA GLU A 271 0.45 8.04 7.07
C GLU A 271 1.84 8.29 6.52
N VAL A 272 2.12 9.56 6.24
CA VAL A 272 3.44 10.04 5.85
C VAL A 272 3.97 10.96 6.94
N LEU A 273 5.08 10.58 7.54
CA LEU A 273 5.73 11.35 8.61
C LEU A 273 6.97 12.04 8.06
N GLY A 274 7.07 13.33 8.29
CA GLY A 274 8.28 14.10 8.01
C GLY A 274 9.27 14.01 9.17
N GLY A 275 10.55 13.88 8.86
CA GLY A 275 11.64 14.02 9.84
C GLY A 275 12.19 15.43 9.86
N ASP A 276 12.62 15.90 11.03
CA ASP A 276 13.39 17.14 11.18
C ASP A 276 14.87 16.80 11.36
N ILE A 277 15.73 17.48 10.60
CA ILE A 277 17.17 17.33 10.73
C ILE A 277 17.70 18.54 11.47
N PRO A 278 18.46 18.33 12.56
CA PRO A 278 19.08 19.44 13.27
C PRO A 278 20.13 20.09 12.36
N ALA A 279 19.72 21.16 11.68
CA ALA A 279 20.56 21.88 10.70
C ALA A 279 21.88 22.39 11.33
N GLY A 280 21.88 22.70 12.63
CA GLY A 280 23.08 23.12 13.36
C GLY A 280 24.22 22.11 13.36
N LEU A 281 23.90 20.80 13.43
CA LEU A 281 24.93 19.75 13.40
C LEU A 281 25.75 19.73 12.10
N PHE A 282 25.13 20.08 10.98
CA PHE A 282 25.81 20.10 9.66
C PHE A 282 26.62 21.37 9.45
N SER A 283 26.20 22.51 10.02
CA SER A 283 26.98 23.75 9.98
C SER A 283 28.26 23.67 10.80
N ASP A 284 28.22 22.98 11.95
CA ASP A 284 29.34 22.84 12.86
C ASP A 284 30.39 21.83 12.38
N TRP A 285 30.00 20.86 11.53
CA TRP A 285 30.86 19.76 11.11
C TRP A 285 31.56 19.95 9.75
N GLY A 286 31.53 21.08 9.12
CA GLY A 286 32.22 21.21 7.86
C GLY A 286 31.92 22.46 7.05
N GLY A 287 31.37 23.49 7.65
CA GLY A 287 31.06 24.73 6.95
C GLY A 287 29.98 24.62 5.87
N MET A 288 29.23 23.50 5.86
CA MET A 288 28.11 23.32 4.95
C MET A 288 26.93 24.21 5.37
N LYS A 289 26.37 24.93 4.42
CA LYS A 289 25.16 25.72 4.67
C LYS A 289 23.93 24.87 4.40
N VAL A 290 22.99 24.88 5.37
CA VAL A 290 21.73 24.16 5.29
C VAL A 290 20.59 25.16 5.37
N VAL A 291 19.69 25.10 4.40
CA VAL A 291 18.46 25.88 4.37
C VAL A 291 17.30 24.89 4.31
N SER A 292 16.27 25.10 5.15
CA SER A 292 15.07 24.27 5.14
C SER A 292 13.84 25.10 4.87
N GLU A 293 12.90 24.52 4.13
CA GLU A 293 11.60 25.12 3.83
C GLU A 293 10.51 24.06 4.00
N SER A 294 9.38 24.47 4.59
CA SER A 294 8.21 23.60 4.74
C SER A 294 7.41 23.57 3.45
N MET A 295 7.12 22.40 2.94
CA MET A 295 6.23 22.21 1.80
C MET A 295 4.76 22.25 2.22
N SER A 296 3.86 22.48 1.26
CA SER A 296 2.40 22.53 1.50
C SER A 296 1.80 21.23 2.06
N ASN A 297 2.50 20.09 1.88
CA ASN A 297 2.11 18.79 2.41
C ASN A 297 2.64 18.49 3.83
N GLY A 298 3.22 19.49 4.52
CA GLY A 298 3.76 19.35 5.87
C GLY A 298 5.16 18.74 5.96
N LEU A 299 5.74 18.30 4.86
CA LEU A 299 7.11 17.81 4.83
C LEU A 299 8.10 18.97 4.73
N ARG A 300 9.30 18.80 5.28
CA ARG A 300 10.40 19.75 5.12
C ARG A 300 11.34 19.33 4.01
N MET A 301 11.71 20.30 3.18
CA MET A 301 12.73 20.16 2.15
C MET A 301 14.00 20.85 2.62
N TYR A 302 15.13 20.17 2.51
CA TYR A 302 16.43 20.64 2.92
C TYR A 302 17.31 20.86 1.70
N LEU A 303 17.92 22.03 1.62
CA LEU A 303 18.96 22.37 0.66
C LEU A 303 20.28 22.47 1.40
N MET A 304 21.20 21.57 1.13
CA MET A 304 22.58 21.64 1.57
C MET A 304 23.45 22.13 0.43
N TYR A 305 24.34 23.06 0.70
CA TYR A 305 25.28 23.56 -0.30
C TYR A 305 26.64 23.90 0.29
N ASP A 306 27.65 23.72 -0.54
CA ASP A 306 29.07 23.96 -0.21
C ASP A 306 29.82 24.40 -1.44
N GLY A 307 30.85 25.23 -1.26
CA GLY A 307 31.74 25.71 -2.30
C GLY A 307 33.13 25.11 -2.16
N ASP A 308 33.64 24.45 -3.22
CA ASP A 308 35.02 23.98 -3.32
C ASP A 308 35.85 25.06 -3.96
N ILE A 309 36.66 25.76 -3.14
CA ILE A 309 37.52 26.87 -3.56
C ILE A 309 38.60 26.37 -4.52
N THR A 310 39.12 25.15 -4.33
CA THR A 310 40.21 24.59 -5.14
C THR A 310 39.78 24.31 -6.57
N LYS A 311 38.53 23.93 -6.78
CA LYS A 311 37.99 23.57 -8.10
C LYS A 311 37.05 24.63 -8.67
N ALA A 312 36.81 25.72 -7.94
CA ALA A 312 35.81 26.75 -8.27
C ALA A 312 34.45 26.11 -8.63
N THR A 313 34.05 25.07 -7.90
CA THR A 313 32.79 24.34 -8.10
C THR A 313 31.87 24.52 -6.91
N PHE A 314 30.60 24.61 -7.22
CA PHE A 314 29.54 24.68 -6.24
C PHE A 314 28.80 23.33 -6.20
N ARG A 315 28.69 22.75 -5.00
CA ARG A 315 27.96 21.51 -4.76
C ARG A 315 26.69 21.82 -4.01
N TRP A 316 25.60 21.22 -4.40
CA TRP A 316 24.34 21.33 -3.70
C TRP A 316 23.57 20.01 -3.72
N ARG A 317 22.80 19.75 -2.67
CA ARG A 317 21.96 18.59 -2.52
C ARG A 317 20.60 19.02 -1.98
N LEU A 318 19.56 18.64 -2.70
CA LEU A 318 18.18 18.80 -2.28
C LEU A 318 17.69 17.44 -1.80
N PHE A 319 17.12 17.37 -0.61
CA PHE A 319 16.58 16.15 -0.06
C PHE A 319 15.42 16.43 0.90
N THR A 320 14.61 15.40 1.12
CA THR A 320 13.49 15.37 2.06
C THR A 320 13.61 14.11 2.89
N TRP A 321 13.41 14.20 4.17
CA TRP A 321 13.37 13.05 5.05
C TRP A 321 11.93 12.71 5.38
N PHE A 322 11.51 11.50 5.07
CA PHE A 322 10.15 11.03 5.34
C PHE A 322 10.14 9.54 5.65
N GLY A 323 9.17 9.13 6.46
CA GLY A 323 8.78 7.74 6.66
C GLY A 323 7.34 7.54 6.19
N ILE A 324 7.04 6.36 5.67
CA ILE A 324 5.70 5.97 5.25
C ILE A 324 5.30 4.77 6.09
N THR A 325 4.11 4.84 6.69
CA THR A 325 3.52 3.71 7.39
C THR A 325 2.09 3.50 6.92
N ILE A 326 1.71 2.24 6.76
CA ILE A 326 0.33 1.86 6.52
C ILE A 326 -0.26 1.47 7.86
N LYS A 327 -1.08 2.34 8.44
CA LYS A 327 -1.72 2.10 9.76
C LYS A 327 -2.75 0.98 9.70
N GLN A 328 -3.51 0.95 8.62
CA GLN A 328 -4.63 0.03 8.43
C GLN A 328 -4.52 -0.65 7.06
N PRO A 329 -3.62 -1.66 6.92
CA PRO A 329 -3.44 -2.35 5.65
C PRO A 329 -4.71 -3.07 5.16
N GLN A 330 -5.64 -3.41 6.07
CA GLN A 330 -6.95 -3.97 5.72
C GLN A 330 -7.85 -2.98 4.93
N ASN A 331 -7.59 -1.67 5.03
CA ASN A 331 -8.31 -0.63 4.32
C ASN A 331 -7.59 -0.19 3.04
N CYS A 332 -6.58 -0.94 2.62
CA CYS A 332 -5.80 -0.69 1.42
C CYS A 332 -5.84 -1.89 0.49
N GLY A 333 -5.88 -1.65 -0.81
CA GLY A 333 -5.95 -2.72 -1.78
C GLY A 333 -5.35 -2.40 -3.13
N VAL A 334 -5.27 -3.46 -3.92
CA VAL A 334 -4.79 -3.46 -5.30
C VAL A 334 -5.87 -4.02 -6.21
N ALA A 335 -6.13 -3.34 -7.30
CA ALA A 335 -7.04 -3.77 -8.33
C ALA A 335 -6.30 -3.95 -9.66
N LEU A 336 -6.61 -5.02 -10.37
CA LEU A 336 -6.14 -5.28 -11.74
C LEU A 336 -7.33 -5.33 -12.69
N LEU A 337 -7.12 -4.83 -13.90
CA LEU A 337 -8.07 -4.92 -15.01
C LEU A 337 -7.60 -5.96 -16.02
#